data_5ea5bb4061e4b80ddfc7fa6c7dd85e19
#
_entry.id   5ea5bb4061e4b80ddfc7fa6c7dd85e19
#
_cell.length_a   1.000
_cell.length_b   1.000
_cell.length_c   1.000
_cell.angle_alpha   90.00
_cell.angle_beta   90.00
_cell.angle_gamma   90.00
#
_symmetry.space_group_name_H-M   'P 1'
#
loop_
_entity.id
_entity.type
_entity.pdbx_description
1 polymer ?
#
loop_
_entity_poly.entity_id
_entity_poly.type
_entity_poly.pdbx_seq_one_letter_code
_entity_poly.pdbx_strand_id
1 'polypeptide(L)'
;LDQIEDFKNLKIGIPKEYFPETLDKEIKNKITDVIDLLIEHGAEVEEVSLPHTEYALGVYYILAPSEASSNLARYDGVKYGFSDNQVSSMWERIENSRSKGFGIEVKRRIMLGTYALSSGYYDEYYGKAEQVRQLIKQELNDVFKKVDCLITPTSPTTAFKLGERTKDPMAMYASDIMTIPANIAGIPGISIPGGKVN
;
A
#
# COMPACT_ATOMS: atom_id res chain seq x y z
N LEU A 1 -30.22 1.85 -3.85
CA LEU A 1 -29.60 1.52 -2.57
C LEU A 1 -30.66 1.79 -1.51
N ASP A 2 -31.22 0.71 -0.96
CA ASP A 2 -32.10 0.79 0.17
C ASP A 2 -31.35 1.50 1.29
N GLN A 3 -31.97 2.46 1.92
CA GLN A 3 -31.38 3.17 3.04
C GLN A 3 -31.16 2.16 4.16
N ILE A 4 -29.90 1.92 4.52
CA ILE A 4 -29.56 1.17 5.73
C ILE A 4 -29.98 2.09 6.88
N GLU A 5 -31.05 1.73 7.58
CA GLU A 5 -31.63 2.56 8.63
C GLU A 5 -30.89 2.42 9.96
N ASP A 6 -30.17 1.30 10.18
CA ASP A 6 -29.33 1.10 11.36
C ASP A 6 -28.13 0.17 11.07
N PHE A 7 -27.10 0.30 11.91
CA PHE A 7 -25.91 -0.53 11.90
C PHE A 7 -25.83 -1.45 13.12
N LYS A 8 -26.98 -1.79 13.72
CA LYS A 8 -27.02 -2.73 14.85
C LYS A 8 -26.34 -4.03 14.48
N ASN A 9 -25.50 -4.51 15.39
CA ASN A 9 -24.65 -5.69 15.26
C ASN A 9 -23.44 -5.55 14.34
N LEU A 10 -23.19 -4.38 13.75
CA LEU A 10 -21.93 -4.13 13.03
C LEU A 10 -20.84 -3.78 14.03
N LYS A 11 -19.78 -4.57 14.06
CA LYS A 11 -18.61 -4.36 14.93
C LYS A 11 -17.47 -3.74 14.12
N ILE A 12 -17.03 -2.58 14.54
CA ILE A 12 -16.02 -1.78 13.83
C ILE A 12 -14.79 -1.65 14.71
N GLY A 13 -13.63 -2.05 14.18
CA GLY A 13 -12.34 -1.84 14.82
C GLY A 13 -11.67 -0.54 14.36
N ILE A 14 -11.12 0.21 15.28
CA ILE A 14 -10.33 1.42 15.01
C ILE A 14 -8.89 1.14 15.43
N PRO A 15 -7.97 0.88 14.48
CA PRO A 15 -6.57 0.60 14.80
C PRO A 15 -5.88 1.89 15.28
N LYS A 16 -5.41 1.91 16.52
CA LYS A 16 -4.78 3.10 17.12
C LYS A 16 -3.54 3.57 16.36
N GLU A 17 -2.79 2.64 15.73
CA GLU A 17 -1.57 2.92 14.98
C GLU A 17 -1.83 3.74 13.70
N TYR A 18 -3.08 3.80 13.23
CA TYR A 18 -3.48 4.61 12.08
C TYR A 18 -3.84 6.06 12.42
N PHE A 19 -3.81 6.41 13.72
CA PHE A 19 -4.10 7.75 14.21
C PHE A 19 -2.90 8.38 14.94
N PRO A 20 -1.68 8.38 14.33
CA PRO A 20 -0.50 8.97 14.94
C PRO A 20 -0.67 10.49 15.10
N GLU A 21 0.18 11.12 15.92
CA GLU A 21 0.18 12.58 16.11
C GLU A 21 0.48 13.35 14.81
N THR A 22 1.15 12.71 13.86
CA THR A 22 1.50 13.26 12.54
C THR A 22 0.36 13.24 11.54
N LEU A 23 -0.75 12.56 11.83
CA LEU A 23 -1.95 12.58 11.01
C LEU A 23 -2.54 13.98 10.97
N ASP A 24 -2.89 14.45 9.78
CA ASP A 24 -3.57 15.73 9.59
C ASP A 24 -4.82 15.83 10.48
N LYS A 25 -4.92 16.94 11.22
CA LYS A 25 -5.98 17.13 12.21
C LYS A 25 -7.38 17.21 11.58
N GLU A 26 -7.49 17.80 10.38
CA GLU A 26 -8.78 17.90 9.69
C GLU A 26 -9.22 16.53 9.20
N ILE A 27 -8.29 15.70 8.71
CA ILE A 27 -8.57 14.30 8.34
C ILE A 27 -9.01 13.52 9.58
N LYS A 28 -8.26 13.62 10.68
CA LYS A 28 -8.62 12.96 11.94
C LYS A 28 -10.02 13.32 12.39
N ASN A 29 -10.36 14.61 12.40
CA ASN A 29 -11.67 15.09 12.81
C ASN A 29 -12.78 14.53 11.91
N LYS A 30 -12.57 14.54 10.58
CA LYS A 30 -13.57 13.99 9.63
C LYS A 30 -13.83 12.50 9.82
N ILE A 31 -12.80 11.73 10.10
CA ILE A 31 -12.98 10.30 10.39
C ILE A 31 -13.68 10.10 11.72
N THR A 32 -13.34 10.92 12.74
CA THR A 32 -14.05 10.89 14.03
C THR A 32 -15.54 11.22 13.85
N ASP A 33 -15.87 12.28 13.09
CA ASP A 33 -17.27 12.61 12.76
C ASP A 33 -18.03 11.41 12.13
N VAL A 34 -17.36 10.65 11.24
CA VAL A 34 -17.96 9.45 10.62
C VAL A 34 -18.14 8.33 11.63
N ILE A 35 -17.16 8.11 12.51
CA ILE A 35 -17.24 7.08 13.56
C ILE A 35 -18.39 7.41 14.52
N ASP A 36 -18.50 8.65 14.95
CA ASP A 36 -19.58 9.09 15.85
C ASP A 36 -20.95 8.90 15.20
N LEU A 37 -21.09 9.23 13.91
CA LEU A 37 -22.31 8.98 13.14
C LEU A 37 -22.68 7.49 13.12
N LEU A 38 -21.71 6.60 12.93
CA LEU A 38 -21.96 5.17 12.92
C LEU A 38 -22.41 4.65 14.29
N ILE A 39 -21.83 5.17 15.37
CA ILE A 39 -22.22 4.87 16.76
C ILE A 39 -23.66 5.33 17.00
N GLU A 40 -24.03 6.57 16.58
CA GLU A 40 -25.39 7.10 16.69
C GLU A 40 -26.43 6.23 15.95
N HIS A 41 -26.01 5.54 14.87
CA HIS A 41 -26.85 4.61 14.11
C HIS A 41 -26.74 3.16 14.59
N GLY A 42 -26.09 2.92 15.73
CA GLY A 42 -26.11 1.63 16.43
C GLY A 42 -24.93 0.70 16.18
N ALA A 43 -23.86 1.15 15.51
CA ALA A 43 -22.64 0.35 15.37
C ALA A 43 -21.90 0.22 16.71
N GLU A 44 -21.33 -0.97 16.95
CA GLU A 44 -20.40 -1.20 18.04
C GLU A 44 -18.98 -0.88 17.59
N VAL A 45 -18.33 0.09 18.24
CA VAL A 45 -16.96 0.52 17.88
C VAL A 45 -16.00 0.19 19.00
N GLU A 46 -14.88 -0.45 18.68
CA GLU A 46 -13.80 -0.73 19.63
C GLU A 46 -12.42 -0.31 19.08
N GLU A 47 -11.55 0.13 19.97
CA GLU A 47 -10.15 0.34 19.63
C GLU A 47 -9.42 -1.01 19.51
N VAL A 48 -8.66 -1.20 18.43
CA VAL A 48 -7.84 -2.38 18.20
C VAL A 48 -6.37 -1.99 18.01
N SER A 49 -5.46 -2.94 18.12
CA SER A 49 -4.03 -2.69 17.96
C SER A 49 -3.44 -3.58 16.87
N LEU A 50 -2.64 -2.97 15.98
CA LEU A 50 -1.92 -3.60 14.87
C LEU A 50 -0.44 -3.16 14.91
N PRO A 51 0.33 -3.56 15.94
CA PRO A 51 1.67 -3.00 16.20
C PRO A 51 2.67 -3.25 15.06
N HIS A 52 2.55 -4.34 14.29
CA HIS A 52 3.45 -4.58 13.17
C HIS A 52 3.15 -3.72 11.92
N THR A 53 2.08 -2.92 11.94
CA THR A 53 1.78 -1.97 10.84
C THR A 53 2.93 -1.00 10.58
N GLU A 54 3.72 -0.63 11.59
CA GLU A 54 4.88 0.25 11.43
C GLU A 54 5.93 -0.28 10.44
N TYR A 55 6.03 -1.60 10.28
CA TYR A 55 6.98 -2.24 9.35
C TYR A 55 6.43 -2.40 7.94
N ALA A 56 5.14 -2.16 7.73
CA ALA A 56 4.44 -2.45 6.48
C ALA A 56 5.06 -1.73 5.28
N LEU A 57 5.46 -0.47 5.45
CA LEU A 57 6.10 0.32 4.39
C LEU A 57 7.41 -0.33 3.93
N GLY A 58 8.29 -0.70 4.87
CA GLY A 58 9.55 -1.37 4.56
C GLY A 58 9.34 -2.73 3.89
N VAL A 59 8.42 -3.53 4.41
CA VAL A 59 8.04 -4.82 3.83
C VAL A 59 7.54 -4.67 2.39
N TYR A 60 6.67 -3.70 2.13
CA TYR A 60 6.15 -3.43 0.79
C TYR A 60 7.28 -3.07 -0.19
N TYR A 61 8.20 -2.20 0.20
CA TYR A 61 9.29 -1.75 -0.67
C TYR A 61 10.39 -2.80 -0.88
N ILE A 62 10.33 -3.92 -0.20
CA ILE A 62 11.13 -5.11 -0.51
C ILE A 62 10.32 -6.07 -1.39
N LEU A 63 9.12 -6.46 -0.97
CA LEU A 63 8.33 -7.48 -1.65
C LEU A 63 7.81 -7.03 -3.02
N ALA A 64 7.19 -5.84 -3.11
CA ALA A 64 6.61 -5.37 -4.36
C ALA A 64 7.66 -5.12 -5.47
N PRO A 65 8.83 -4.51 -5.21
CA PRO A 65 9.92 -4.46 -6.19
C PRO A 65 10.46 -5.84 -6.58
N SER A 66 10.56 -6.77 -5.64
CA SER A 66 10.99 -8.15 -5.90
C SER A 66 10.06 -8.86 -6.88
N GLU A 67 8.77 -8.79 -6.63
CA GLU A 67 7.72 -9.28 -7.53
C GLU A 67 7.76 -8.56 -8.89
N ALA A 68 7.87 -7.23 -8.88
CA ALA A 68 7.93 -6.43 -10.09
C ALA A 68 9.16 -6.79 -10.94
N SER A 69 10.34 -6.97 -10.35
CA SER A 69 11.55 -7.33 -11.08
C SER A 69 11.40 -8.68 -11.79
N SER A 70 10.82 -9.66 -11.11
CA SER A 70 10.55 -10.99 -11.65
C SER A 70 9.48 -10.96 -12.75
N ASN A 71 8.36 -10.30 -12.51
CA ASN A 71 7.24 -10.24 -13.45
C ASN A 71 7.56 -9.40 -14.70
N LEU A 72 8.26 -8.29 -14.55
CA LEU A 72 8.64 -7.41 -15.67
C LEU A 72 9.83 -7.91 -16.48
N ALA A 73 10.51 -8.97 -16.03
CA ALA A 73 11.57 -9.63 -16.82
C ALA A 73 11.04 -10.16 -18.16
N ARG A 74 9.76 -10.52 -18.23
CA ARG A 74 9.12 -11.04 -19.47
C ARG A 74 8.87 -9.98 -20.56
N TYR A 75 8.96 -8.69 -20.22
CA TYR A 75 8.81 -7.59 -21.18
C TYR A 75 10.15 -7.27 -21.82
N ASP A 76 10.53 -8.09 -22.79
CA ASP A 76 11.82 -8.04 -23.48
C ASP A 76 11.78 -7.27 -24.83
N GLY A 77 10.56 -6.87 -25.27
CA GLY A 77 10.35 -6.21 -26.56
C GLY A 77 10.36 -7.17 -27.76
N VAL A 78 10.36 -8.49 -27.52
CA VAL A 78 10.36 -9.51 -28.58
C VAL A 78 8.99 -10.14 -28.73
N LYS A 79 8.39 -10.62 -27.62
CA LYS A 79 7.11 -11.34 -27.66
C LYS A 79 5.91 -10.41 -27.62
N TYR A 80 5.97 -9.37 -26.80
CA TYR A 80 4.89 -8.40 -26.63
C TYR A 80 5.38 -7.11 -25.97
N GLY A 81 4.57 -6.08 -26.02
CA GLY A 81 4.89 -4.74 -25.49
C GLY A 81 5.63 -3.87 -26.50
N PHE A 82 6.17 -2.76 -26.02
CA PHE A 82 6.97 -1.85 -26.82
C PHE A 82 8.25 -2.53 -27.30
N SER A 83 8.58 -2.37 -28.59
CA SER A 83 9.77 -2.94 -29.22
C SER A 83 10.51 -1.88 -30.04
N ASP A 84 11.80 -1.71 -29.77
CA ASP A 84 12.68 -0.88 -30.61
C ASP A 84 13.24 -1.72 -31.74
N ASN A 85 12.65 -1.57 -32.93
CA ASN A 85 13.01 -2.33 -34.13
C ASN A 85 14.09 -1.65 -35.00
N GLN A 86 14.69 -0.55 -34.54
CA GLN A 86 15.67 0.23 -35.31
C GLN A 86 17.11 -0.29 -35.18
N VAL A 87 17.30 -1.44 -34.55
CA VAL A 87 18.61 -2.07 -34.31
C VAL A 87 18.69 -3.45 -34.95
N SER A 88 19.88 -3.91 -35.30
CA SER A 88 20.12 -5.16 -35.97
C SER A 88 20.35 -6.35 -35.04
N SER A 89 20.83 -6.07 -33.82
CA SER A 89 21.12 -7.11 -32.82
C SER A 89 19.93 -7.36 -31.90
N MET A 90 19.65 -8.62 -31.60
CA MET A 90 18.63 -9.03 -30.62
C MET A 90 18.89 -8.41 -29.24
N TRP A 91 20.15 -8.41 -28.79
CA TRP A 91 20.53 -7.83 -27.49
C TRP A 91 20.27 -6.34 -27.42
N GLU A 92 20.73 -5.59 -28.44
CA GLU A 92 20.46 -4.15 -28.53
C GLU A 92 18.95 -3.86 -28.55
N ARG A 93 18.18 -4.69 -29.24
CA ARG A 93 16.72 -4.56 -29.28
C ARG A 93 16.11 -4.73 -27.88
N ILE A 94 16.51 -5.73 -27.12
CA ILE A 94 16.04 -5.96 -25.75
C ILE A 94 16.45 -4.79 -24.85
N GLU A 95 17.72 -4.40 -24.87
CA GLU A 95 18.24 -3.30 -24.06
C GLU A 95 17.55 -1.97 -24.37
N ASN A 96 17.41 -1.62 -25.63
CA ASN A 96 16.76 -0.40 -26.07
C ASN A 96 15.26 -0.41 -25.75
N SER A 97 14.57 -1.52 -25.99
CA SER A 97 13.15 -1.65 -25.68
C SER A 97 12.88 -1.47 -24.19
N ARG A 98 13.65 -2.13 -23.34
CA ARG A 98 13.53 -1.97 -21.88
C ARG A 98 13.94 -0.57 -21.41
N SER A 99 15.02 -0.04 -21.98
CA SER A 99 15.51 1.30 -21.63
C SER A 99 14.53 2.41 -22.01
N LYS A 100 13.89 2.34 -23.17
CA LYS A 100 12.93 3.33 -23.63
C LYS A 100 11.51 3.07 -23.11
N GLY A 101 11.12 1.82 -22.94
CA GLY A 101 9.77 1.41 -22.57
C GLY A 101 9.47 1.54 -21.08
N PHE A 102 10.45 1.40 -20.20
CA PHE A 102 10.25 1.57 -18.76
C PHE A 102 10.60 2.97 -18.27
N GLY A 103 9.67 3.59 -17.52
CA GLY A 103 9.94 4.83 -16.82
C GLY A 103 10.97 4.68 -15.70
N ILE A 104 11.49 5.80 -15.20
CA ILE A 104 12.59 5.82 -14.23
C ILE A 104 12.22 5.12 -12.91
N GLU A 105 10.99 5.28 -12.42
CA GLU A 105 10.53 4.62 -11.19
C GLU A 105 10.42 3.09 -11.35
N VAL A 106 9.93 2.62 -12.49
CA VAL A 106 9.86 1.19 -12.79
C VAL A 106 11.26 0.59 -12.84
N LYS A 107 12.21 1.26 -13.47
CA LYS A 107 13.62 0.84 -13.50
C LYS A 107 14.21 0.74 -12.10
N ARG A 108 13.94 1.74 -11.24
CA ARG A 108 14.38 1.74 -9.83
C ARG A 108 13.85 0.50 -9.10
N ARG A 109 12.56 0.21 -9.22
CA ARG A 109 11.93 -0.96 -8.60
C ARG A 109 12.48 -2.27 -9.13
N ILE A 110 12.71 -2.39 -10.44
CA ILE A 110 13.36 -3.57 -11.03
C ILE A 110 14.75 -3.80 -10.42
N MET A 111 15.55 -2.74 -10.30
CA MET A 111 16.91 -2.85 -9.71
C MET A 111 16.87 -3.23 -8.23
N LEU A 112 16.01 -2.58 -7.44
CA LEU A 112 15.84 -2.90 -6.01
C LEU A 112 15.38 -4.34 -5.81
N GLY A 113 14.40 -4.80 -6.59
CA GLY A 113 13.89 -6.16 -6.51
C GLY A 113 14.94 -7.20 -6.94
N THR A 114 15.70 -6.93 -8.00
CA THR A 114 16.79 -7.79 -8.44
C THR A 114 17.86 -7.91 -7.34
N TYR A 115 18.19 -6.82 -6.67
CA TYR A 115 19.12 -6.83 -5.56
C TYR A 115 18.60 -7.67 -4.38
N ALA A 116 17.36 -7.44 -3.95
CA ALA A 116 16.75 -8.15 -2.83
C ALA A 116 16.59 -9.67 -3.09
N LEU A 117 16.45 -10.08 -4.36
CA LEU A 117 16.34 -11.48 -4.76
C LEU A 117 17.70 -12.15 -5.07
N SER A 118 18.80 -11.40 -5.03
CA SER A 118 20.12 -11.99 -5.32
C SER A 118 20.57 -12.94 -4.20
N SER A 119 21.35 -13.96 -4.58
CA SER A 119 21.70 -15.09 -3.72
C SER A 119 22.37 -14.71 -2.38
N GLY A 120 23.07 -13.57 -2.32
CA GLY A 120 23.71 -13.09 -1.10
C GLY A 120 22.80 -12.31 -0.15
N TYR A 121 21.62 -11.90 -0.62
CA TYR A 121 20.74 -10.96 0.11
C TYR A 121 19.32 -11.46 0.28
N TYR A 122 18.96 -12.57 -0.37
CA TYR A 122 17.60 -13.11 -0.35
C TYR A 122 17.07 -13.32 1.06
N ASP A 123 17.81 -14.02 1.91
CA ASP A 123 17.38 -14.33 3.29
C ASP A 123 17.34 -13.10 4.17
N GLU A 124 18.26 -12.14 3.95
CA GLU A 124 18.33 -10.91 4.73
C GLU A 124 17.19 -9.93 4.42
N TYR A 125 16.78 -9.83 3.17
CA TYR A 125 15.76 -8.87 2.73
C TYR A 125 14.43 -9.55 2.45
N TYR A 126 14.35 -10.36 1.41
CA TYR A 126 13.08 -10.96 0.99
C TYR A 126 12.55 -11.93 2.05
N GLY A 127 13.37 -12.81 2.58
CA GLY A 127 12.99 -13.77 3.60
C GLY A 127 12.48 -13.10 4.88
N LYS A 128 13.17 -12.07 5.37
CA LYS A 128 12.70 -11.30 6.54
C LYS A 128 11.42 -10.52 6.25
N ALA A 129 11.30 -9.91 5.08
CA ALA A 129 10.09 -9.20 4.69
C ALA A 129 8.87 -10.14 4.63
N GLU A 130 9.02 -11.36 4.13
CA GLU A 130 7.96 -12.37 4.15
C GLU A 130 7.58 -12.80 5.58
N GLN A 131 8.54 -12.93 6.49
CA GLN A 131 8.25 -13.25 7.89
C GLN A 131 7.43 -12.13 8.55
N VAL A 132 7.82 -10.86 8.35
CA VAL A 132 7.07 -9.71 8.90
C VAL A 132 5.70 -9.59 8.24
N ARG A 133 5.58 -9.84 6.94
CA ARG A 133 4.29 -9.91 6.25
C ARG A 133 3.34 -10.91 6.91
N GLN A 134 3.84 -12.10 7.30
CA GLN A 134 3.02 -13.09 7.99
C GLN A 134 2.55 -12.60 9.36
N LEU A 135 3.38 -11.86 10.11
CA LEU A 135 2.98 -11.25 11.38
C LEU A 135 1.86 -10.23 11.18
N ILE A 136 2.00 -9.32 10.21
CA ILE A 136 0.96 -8.33 9.89
C ILE A 136 -0.36 -9.03 9.49
N LYS A 137 -0.27 -10.07 8.66
CA LYS A 137 -1.43 -10.86 8.26
C LYS A 137 -2.09 -11.55 9.45
N GLN A 138 -1.29 -12.10 10.37
CA GLN A 138 -1.81 -12.77 11.57
C GLN A 138 -2.53 -11.79 12.49
N GLU A 139 -1.98 -10.60 12.73
CA GLU A 139 -2.63 -9.56 13.52
C GLU A 139 -3.99 -9.16 12.97
N LEU A 140 -4.05 -8.90 11.65
CA LEU A 140 -5.31 -8.58 11.00
C LEU A 140 -6.33 -9.71 11.09
N ASN A 141 -5.88 -10.97 10.88
CA ASN A 141 -6.75 -12.13 11.05
C ASN A 141 -7.29 -12.26 12.48
N ASP A 142 -6.48 -11.94 13.50
CA ASP A 142 -6.90 -12.03 14.90
C ASP A 142 -7.87 -10.89 15.27
N VAL A 143 -7.68 -9.71 14.71
CA VAL A 143 -8.61 -8.60 14.86
C VAL A 143 -9.95 -8.90 14.18
N PHE A 144 -9.96 -9.44 12.96
CA PHE A 144 -11.19 -9.81 12.24
C PHE A 144 -11.97 -10.99 12.85
N LYS A 145 -11.44 -11.65 13.89
CA LYS A 145 -12.24 -12.59 14.71
C LYS A 145 -13.18 -11.86 15.69
N LYS A 146 -12.92 -10.55 15.94
CA LYS A 146 -13.65 -9.73 16.90
C LYS A 146 -14.54 -8.69 16.25
N VAL A 147 -14.10 -8.15 15.11
CA VAL A 147 -14.76 -7.08 14.36
C VAL A 147 -15.07 -7.49 12.93
N ASP A 148 -16.10 -6.89 12.36
CA ASP A 148 -16.53 -7.16 10.98
C ASP A 148 -15.75 -6.34 9.96
N CYS A 149 -15.34 -5.12 10.34
CA CYS A 149 -14.54 -4.24 9.49
C CYS A 149 -13.64 -3.31 10.31
N LEU A 150 -12.67 -2.69 9.62
CA LEU A 150 -11.82 -1.65 10.18
C LEU A 150 -12.10 -0.31 9.49
N ILE A 151 -12.07 0.77 10.26
CA ILE A 151 -12.08 2.13 9.71
C ILE A 151 -10.72 2.76 9.96
N THR A 152 -10.11 3.26 8.88
CA THR A 152 -8.80 3.89 8.90
C THR A 152 -8.77 5.12 7.99
N PRO A 153 -7.87 6.09 8.22
CA PRO A 153 -7.53 7.07 7.21
C PRO A 153 -7.00 6.39 5.94
N THR A 154 -7.30 6.95 4.77
CA THR A 154 -6.74 6.45 3.50
C THR A 154 -5.37 7.05 3.21
N SER A 155 -5.13 8.29 3.66
CA SER A 155 -3.87 9.02 3.50
C SER A 155 -3.60 9.87 4.73
N PRO A 156 -2.33 10.07 5.12
CA PRO A 156 -1.99 10.91 6.27
C PRO A 156 -2.21 12.41 6.04
N THR A 157 -2.33 12.84 4.79
CA THR A 157 -2.52 14.23 4.38
C THR A 157 -3.56 14.34 3.27
N THR A 158 -4.08 15.54 3.07
CA THR A 158 -4.89 15.88 1.89
C THR A 158 -4.06 15.86 0.59
N ALA A 159 -4.73 16.06 -0.54
CA ALA A 159 -4.06 16.15 -1.83
C ALA A 159 -3.02 17.29 -1.83
N PHE A 160 -1.85 17.02 -2.38
CA PHE A 160 -0.76 17.99 -2.54
C PHE A 160 -0.68 18.49 -3.98
N LYS A 161 0.02 19.62 -4.20
CA LYS A 161 0.14 20.24 -5.52
C LYS A 161 1.00 19.36 -6.45
N LEU A 162 0.69 19.40 -7.76
CA LEU A 162 1.51 18.73 -8.76
C LEU A 162 2.97 19.20 -8.67
N GLY A 163 3.90 18.25 -8.59
CA GLY A 163 5.32 18.51 -8.49
C GLY A 163 5.86 18.77 -7.08
N GLU A 164 5.02 18.92 -6.07
CA GLU A 164 5.44 19.27 -4.71
C GLU A 164 6.34 18.22 -4.05
N ARG A 165 6.07 16.94 -4.28
CA ARG A 165 6.82 15.81 -3.69
C ARG A 165 7.73 15.06 -4.66
N THR A 166 7.90 15.54 -5.90
CA THR A 166 8.68 14.84 -6.93
C THR A 166 10.17 14.74 -6.62
N LYS A 167 10.70 15.64 -5.78
CA LYS A 167 12.11 15.67 -5.38
C LYS A 167 12.42 14.85 -4.13
N ASP A 168 11.39 14.39 -3.43
CA ASP A 168 11.51 13.58 -2.20
C ASP A 168 10.74 12.27 -2.35
N PRO A 169 11.40 11.20 -2.83
CA PRO A 169 10.77 9.88 -2.96
C PRO A 169 10.24 9.33 -1.63
N MET A 170 10.90 9.63 -0.50
CA MET A 170 10.48 9.13 0.80
C MET A 170 9.17 9.77 1.26
N ALA A 171 9.02 11.09 1.06
CA ALA A 171 7.77 11.79 1.34
C ALA A 171 6.63 11.30 0.44
N MET A 172 6.92 10.94 -0.80
CA MET A 172 5.94 10.32 -1.71
C MET A 172 5.53 8.94 -1.20
N TYR A 173 6.49 8.10 -0.81
CA TYR A 173 6.23 6.76 -0.30
C TYR A 173 5.45 6.76 1.01
N ALA A 174 5.74 7.71 1.90
CA ALA A 174 4.99 7.87 3.15
C ALA A 174 3.49 8.18 2.94
N SER A 175 3.10 8.67 1.77
CA SER A 175 1.70 8.92 1.44
C SER A 175 0.86 7.63 1.36
N ASP A 176 1.49 6.48 1.13
CA ASP A 176 0.83 5.19 0.96
C ASP A 176 0.76 4.36 2.26
N ILE A 177 1.33 4.86 3.36
CA ILE A 177 1.52 4.10 4.61
C ILE A 177 0.21 3.52 5.16
N MET A 178 -0.93 4.21 4.94
CA MET A 178 -2.23 3.81 5.46
C MET A 178 -2.89 2.67 4.65
N THR A 179 -2.53 2.51 3.38
CA THR A 179 -3.14 1.49 2.50
C THR A 179 -2.28 0.25 2.31
N ILE A 180 -0.98 0.37 2.50
CA ILE A 180 -0.02 -0.72 2.33
C ILE A 180 -0.31 -1.95 3.18
N PRO A 181 -0.68 -1.86 4.48
CA PRO A 181 -0.92 -3.04 5.30
C PRO A 181 -2.01 -3.96 4.75
N ALA A 182 -3.10 -3.39 4.21
CA ALA A 182 -4.17 -4.16 3.58
C ALA A 182 -3.65 -4.90 2.32
N ASN A 183 -2.81 -4.23 1.51
CA ASN A 183 -2.22 -4.82 0.31
C ASN A 183 -1.30 -6.00 0.63
N ILE A 184 -0.36 -5.83 1.57
CA ILE A 184 0.60 -6.90 1.90
C ILE A 184 -0.04 -8.06 2.67
N ALA A 185 -1.09 -7.81 3.43
CA ALA A 185 -1.86 -8.86 4.10
C ALA A 185 -2.80 -9.60 3.15
N GLY A 186 -3.16 -8.99 2.01
CA GLY A 186 -4.07 -9.56 1.04
C GLY A 186 -5.54 -9.54 1.49
N ILE A 187 -5.94 -8.50 2.22
CA ILE A 187 -7.33 -8.29 2.63
C ILE A 187 -8.03 -7.29 1.70
N PRO A 188 -9.35 -7.40 1.49
CA PRO A 188 -10.10 -6.43 0.72
C PRO A 188 -10.15 -5.07 1.43
N GLY A 189 -10.21 -3.99 0.64
CA GLY A 189 -10.36 -2.63 1.15
C GLY A 189 -11.20 -1.78 0.17
N ILE A 190 -11.88 -0.78 0.73
CA ILE A 190 -12.62 0.20 -0.04
C ILE A 190 -12.33 1.60 0.50
N SER A 191 -12.15 2.55 -0.39
CA SER A 191 -12.04 3.97 -0.03
C SER A 191 -13.35 4.67 -0.40
N ILE A 192 -13.94 5.32 0.58
CA ILE A 192 -15.19 6.08 0.42
C ILE A 192 -14.98 7.53 0.85
N PRO A 193 -15.69 8.51 0.27
CA PRO A 193 -15.59 9.89 0.70
C PRO A 193 -16.09 10.10 2.13
N GLY A 194 -15.22 10.58 3.02
CA GLY A 194 -15.55 10.91 4.41
C GLY A 194 -15.87 12.40 4.65
N GLY A 195 -15.89 13.21 3.59
CA GLY A 195 -16.15 14.63 3.68
C GLY A 195 -15.14 15.47 2.87
N LYS A 196 -15.16 16.77 3.08
CA LYS A 196 -14.20 17.72 2.50
C LYS A 196 -13.49 18.45 3.62
N VAL A 197 -12.20 18.72 3.41
CA VAL A 197 -11.40 19.63 4.24
C VAL A 197 -11.08 20.89 3.45
N ASN A 198 -10.84 22.00 4.14
CA ASN A 198 -10.57 23.30 3.50
C ASN A 198 -9.10 23.45 3.09
#